data_bba1625e315891aad5873c7415def048
#
_entry.id   bba1625e315891aad5873c7415def048
#
_cell.length_a   1.000
_cell.length_b   1.000
_cell.length_c   1.000
_cell.angle_alpha   90.00
_cell.angle_beta   90.00
_cell.angle_gamma   90.00
#
_symmetry.space_group_name_H-M   'P 1'
#
loop_
_entity.id
_entity.type
_entity.pdbx_description
1 polymer ?
#
loop_
_entity_poly.entity_id
_entity_poly.type
_entity_poly.pdbx_seq_one_letter_code
_entity_poly.pdbx_strand_id
1 'polypeptide(L)' 'MKQVIQTLKRTDAEKRIPVLRLEIDYELATLHDAMVNQDANETKACKERLTKLRQELIRLEA' A
#
# COMPACT_ATOMS: atom_id res chain seq x y z
N MET A 1 24.21 -15.07 -12.59
CA MET A 1 23.57 -13.77 -12.73
C MET A 1 22.07 -13.80 -12.50
N LYS A 2 21.37 -14.80 -13.06
CA LYS A 2 19.92 -14.91 -12.83
C LYS A 2 19.56 -15.09 -11.36
N GLN A 3 20.39 -15.83 -10.61
CA GLN A 3 20.17 -16.02 -9.18
C GLN A 3 20.29 -14.73 -8.40
N VAL A 4 21.23 -13.88 -8.79
CA VAL A 4 21.43 -12.58 -8.15
C VAL A 4 20.20 -11.70 -8.35
N ILE A 5 19.64 -11.70 -9.57
CA ILE A 5 18.45 -10.91 -9.88
C ILE A 5 17.25 -11.41 -9.08
N GLN A 6 17.08 -12.72 -8.97
CA GLN A 6 15.99 -13.29 -8.17
C GLN A 6 16.13 -12.95 -6.70
N THR A 7 17.35 -12.97 -6.17
CA THR A 7 17.62 -12.58 -4.78
C THR A 7 17.25 -11.13 -4.56
N LEU A 8 17.59 -10.26 -5.51
CA LEU A 8 17.25 -8.83 -5.40
C LEU A 8 15.74 -8.62 -5.41
N LYS A 9 15.02 -9.34 -6.27
CA LYS A 9 13.56 -9.24 -6.30
C LYS A 9 12.92 -9.70 -5.00
N ARG A 10 13.42 -10.79 -4.42
CA ARG A 10 12.93 -11.26 -3.14
C ARG A 10 13.21 -10.25 -2.04
N THR A 11 14.39 -9.69 -2.00
CA THR A 11 14.77 -8.68 -1.03
C THR A 11 13.89 -7.44 -1.17
N ASP A 12 13.60 -7.02 -2.41
CA ASP A 12 12.73 -5.89 -2.67
C ASP A 12 11.31 -6.15 -2.14
N ALA A 13 10.77 -7.35 -2.37
CA ALA A 13 9.45 -7.71 -1.88
C ALA A 13 9.41 -7.68 -0.34
N GLU A 14 10.43 -8.24 0.30
CA GLU A 14 10.51 -8.28 1.76
C GLU A 14 10.60 -6.88 2.35
N LYS A 15 11.29 -5.97 1.68
CA LYS A 15 11.38 -4.57 2.12
C LYS A 15 10.11 -3.79 1.80
N ARG A 16 9.46 -4.15 0.70
CA ARG A 16 8.26 -3.45 0.25
C ARG A 16 7.06 -3.71 1.16
N ILE A 17 6.94 -4.93 1.70
CA ILE A 17 5.79 -5.29 2.54
C ILE A 17 5.64 -4.37 3.76
N PRO A 18 6.69 -4.12 4.57
CA PRO A 18 6.55 -3.18 5.69
C PRO A 18 6.20 -1.76 5.25
N VAL A 19 6.76 -1.30 4.13
CA VAL A 19 6.49 0.03 3.61
C VAL A 19 5.02 0.13 3.17
N LEU A 20 4.49 -0.90 2.50
CA LEU A 20 3.09 -0.93 2.09
C LEU A 20 2.16 -0.88 3.29
N ARG A 21 2.49 -1.60 4.36
CA ARG A 21 1.69 -1.56 5.57
C ARG A 21 1.64 -0.16 6.18
N LEU A 22 2.78 0.54 6.19
CA LEU A 22 2.83 1.92 6.67
C LEU A 22 2.02 2.85 5.79
N GLU A 23 2.11 2.67 4.47
CA GLU A 23 1.32 3.47 3.53
C GLU A 23 -0.17 3.24 3.72
N ILE A 24 -0.57 1.98 3.94
CA ILE A 24 -1.97 1.64 4.20
C ILE A 24 -2.44 2.32 5.50
N ASP A 25 -1.66 2.26 6.56
CA ASP A 25 -1.99 2.91 7.82
C ASP A 25 -2.15 4.41 7.63
N TYR A 26 -1.24 5.03 6.88
CA TYR A 26 -1.31 6.46 6.58
C TYR A 26 -2.59 6.81 5.82
N GLU A 27 -2.91 6.02 4.78
CA GLU A 27 -4.12 6.26 3.99
C GLU A 27 -5.39 6.04 4.81
N LEU A 28 -5.39 5.09 5.73
CA LEU A 28 -6.53 4.88 6.63
C LEU A 28 -6.75 6.10 7.54
N ALA A 29 -5.68 6.69 8.06
CA ALA A 29 -5.77 7.89 8.87
C ALA A 29 -6.29 9.07 8.04
N THR A 30 -5.78 9.23 6.81
CA THR A 30 -6.22 10.26 5.89
C THR A 30 -7.68 10.08 5.52
N LEU A 31 -8.11 8.84 5.28
CA LEU A 31 -9.50 8.51 4.99
C LEU A 31 -10.40 8.89 6.14
N HIS A 32 -9.99 8.57 7.37
CA HIS A 32 -10.76 8.94 8.55
C HIS A 32 -10.96 10.46 8.65
N ASP A 33 -9.89 11.21 8.45
CA ASP A 33 -9.96 12.67 8.47
C ASP A 33 -10.89 13.20 7.37
N ALA A 34 -10.80 12.63 6.16
CA ALA A 34 -11.65 13.03 5.06
C ALA A 34 -13.12 12.76 5.36
N MET A 35 -13.43 11.64 6.01
CA MET A 35 -14.79 11.31 6.40
C MET A 35 -15.31 12.27 7.47
N VAL A 36 -14.49 12.60 8.46
CA VAL A 36 -14.85 13.55 9.50
C VAL A 36 -15.12 14.95 8.90
N ASN A 37 -14.31 15.36 7.95
CA ASN A 37 -14.44 16.64 7.27
C ASN A 37 -15.51 16.63 6.19
N GLN A 38 -16.13 15.49 5.93
CA GLN A 38 -17.16 15.32 4.89
C GLN A 38 -16.64 15.68 3.50
N ASP A 39 -15.35 15.37 3.25
CA ASP A 39 -14.72 15.59 1.95
C ASP A 39 -14.91 14.34 1.08
N ALA A 40 -15.98 14.34 0.28
CA ALA A 40 -16.33 13.18 -0.53
C ALA A 40 -15.26 12.86 -1.58
N ASN A 41 -14.66 13.89 -2.19
CA ASN A 41 -13.64 13.70 -3.21
C ASN A 41 -12.39 13.04 -2.62
N GLU A 42 -11.93 13.54 -1.48
CA GLU A 42 -10.76 12.97 -0.81
C GLU A 42 -11.04 11.57 -0.28
N THR A 43 -12.24 11.33 0.24
CA THR A 43 -12.67 10.02 0.70
C THR A 43 -12.58 9.00 -0.44
N LYS A 44 -13.09 9.36 -1.61
CA LYS A 44 -13.04 8.49 -2.79
C LYS A 44 -11.59 8.22 -3.21
N ALA A 45 -10.77 9.25 -3.26
CA ALA A 45 -9.37 9.13 -3.64
C ALA A 45 -8.60 8.22 -2.68
N CYS A 46 -8.83 8.37 -1.37
CA CYS A 46 -8.21 7.52 -0.36
C CYS A 46 -8.61 6.06 -0.51
N LYS A 47 -9.89 5.80 -0.78
CA LYS A 47 -10.36 4.43 -0.99
C LYS A 47 -9.72 3.79 -2.20
N GLU A 48 -9.55 4.53 -3.28
CA GLU A 48 -8.88 4.04 -4.48
C GLU A 48 -7.42 3.70 -4.21
N ARG A 49 -6.71 4.60 -3.51
CA ARG A 49 -5.31 4.34 -3.14
C ARG A 49 -5.18 3.12 -2.22
N LEU A 50 -6.07 3.00 -1.23
CA LEU A 50 -6.09 1.86 -0.33
C LEU A 50 -6.30 0.55 -1.07
N THR A 51 -7.22 0.53 -2.02
CA THR A 51 -7.49 -0.66 -2.82
C THR A 51 -6.23 -1.10 -3.56
N LYS A 52 -5.53 -0.15 -4.20
CA LYS A 52 -4.30 -0.46 -4.93
C LYS A 52 -3.20 -0.97 -4.00
N LEU A 53 -3.03 -0.33 -2.84
CA LEU A 53 -2.01 -0.73 -1.88
C LEU A 53 -2.29 -2.13 -1.34
N ARG A 54 -3.54 -2.43 -1.03
CA ARG A 54 -3.92 -3.75 -0.54
C ARG A 54 -3.72 -4.83 -1.59
N GLN A 55 -4.06 -4.55 -2.84
CA GLN A 55 -3.84 -5.49 -3.93
C GLN A 55 -2.36 -5.79 -4.12
N GLU A 56 -1.52 -4.76 -4.05
CA GLU A 56 -0.07 -4.94 -4.14
C GLU A 56 0.45 -5.79 -2.98
N LEU A 57 -0.01 -5.50 -1.76
CA LEU A 57 0.40 -6.26 -0.58
C LEU A 57 0.02 -7.74 -0.71
N ILE A 58 -1.21 -8.02 -1.11
CA ILE A 58 -1.69 -9.39 -1.31
C ILE A 58 -0.82 -10.10 -2.36
N ARG A 59 -0.49 -9.42 -3.44
CA ARG A 59 0.35 -9.99 -4.50
C ARG A 59 1.73 -10.35 -3.96
N LEU A 60 2.31 -9.49 -3.12
CA LEU A 60 3.65 -9.73 -2.57
C LEU A 60 3.63 -10.83 -1.50
N GLU A 61 2.55 -10.96 -0.76
CA GLU A 61 2.42 -12.00 0.25
C GLU A 61 2.03 -13.36 -0.34
N ALA A 62 1.46 -13.37 -1.53
CA ALA A 62 1.13 -14.62 -2.22
C ALA A 62 2.37 -15.23 -2.85
#